data_cea53216a0f2c7bccfafc7ce16cb19a7
#
_entry.id   cea53216a0f2c7bccfafc7ce16cb19a7
#
_cell.length_a   1.000
_cell.length_b   1.000
_cell.length_c   1.000
_cell.angle_alpha   90.00
_cell.angle_beta   90.00
_cell.angle_gamma   90.00
#
_symmetry.space_group_name_H-M   'P 1'
#
loop_
_entity.id
_entity.type
_entity.pdbx_description
1 polymer ?
#
loop_
_entity_poly.entity_id
_entity_poly.type
_entity_poly.pdbx_seq_one_letter_code
_entity_poly.pdbx_strand_id
1 'polypeptide(L)'
;MNVLTIRDARKSFGATAALRGVSLELGAGEMLALLGPNGAGKTTLVRSIAGRVSLDSGSIELLGRRLGAGGGREPLGVVPQEIALYPLLTARENLEAFGRLHGMPRAALKSRVEWALEWTALADRAREPIKRFSGGMKRRLNIACGVLHEPRVVLLDEPTVGVDPQSRERIHEMLGRLRDAGASLLLTTHQLEEAEGRCDRIVIIDHGEVIAAGTLDELVASTVGQHRQVAIRLDRAPESPLDGFNGGSAGTLLRARVNDVGAELPVLIGRAERAGFRIEDIEVRSPSLQSVFLHLTGRELRE
;
A
#
# COMPACT_ATOMS: atom_id res chain seq x y z
N MET A 1 -0.59 -5.36 20.40
CA MET A 1 -0.66 -4.04 21.06
C MET A 1 -0.62 -2.97 19.98
N ASN A 2 -1.56 -2.01 19.98
CA ASN A 2 -1.60 -0.99 18.95
C ASN A 2 -0.59 0.12 19.25
N VAL A 3 0.17 0.53 18.23
CA VAL A 3 1.15 1.62 18.32
C VAL A 3 0.59 2.94 17.79
N LEU A 4 -0.41 2.87 16.90
CA LEU A 4 -1.16 4.02 16.39
C LEU A 4 -2.64 3.66 16.43
N THR A 5 -3.47 4.54 17.00
CA THR A 5 -4.94 4.40 17.03
C THR A 5 -5.57 5.71 16.60
N ILE A 6 -6.46 5.64 15.63
CA ILE A 6 -7.23 6.78 15.12
C ILE A 6 -8.70 6.46 15.34
N ARG A 7 -9.44 7.42 15.92
CA ARG A 7 -10.87 7.28 16.24
C ARG A 7 -11.66 8.45 15.70
N ASP A 8 -12.64 8.16 14.86
CA ASP A 8 -13.61 9.10 14.28
C ASP A 8 -12.96 10.39 13.75
N ALA A 9 -11.83 10.25 13.02
CA ALA A 9 -11.09 11.39 12.50
C ALA A 9 -11.90 12.10 11.41
N ARG A 10 -12.21 13.39 11.64
CA ARG A 10 -12.95 14.23 10.70
C ARG A 10 -12.14 15.46 10.33
N LYS A 11 -12.18 15.79 9.03
CA LYS A 11 -11.51 16.97 8.49
C LYS A 11 -12.20 17.49 7.25
N SER A 12 -12.50 18.79 7.25
CA SER A 12 -13.03 19.49 6.09
C SER A 12 -12.13 20.66 5.68
N PHE A 13 -12.09 20.91 4.39
CA PHE A 13 -11.44 22.09 3.78
C PHE A 13 -12.53 22.86 3.01
N GLY A 14 -13.03 23.93 3.59
CA GLY A 14 -14.21 24.63 3.06
C GLY A 14 -15.41 23.69 2.99
N ALA A 15 -16.00 23.54 1.81
CA ALA A 15 -17.15 22.66 1.59
C ALA A 15 -16.76 21.17 1.39
N THR A 16 -15.47 20.85 1.26
CA THR A 16 -15.02 19.49 0.96
C THR A 16 -14.66 18.77 2.25
N ALA A 17 -15.44 17.74 2.62
CA ALA A 17 -15.10 16.83 3.71
C ALA A 17 -14.07 15.80 3.22
N ALA A 18 -12.81 15.96 3.66
CA ALA A 18 -11.71 15.09 3.28
C ALA A 18 -11.62 13.83 4.16
N LEU A 19 -12.03 13.90 5.42
CA LEU A 19 -12.18 12.78 6.34
C LEU A 19 -13.56 12.85 6.99
N ARG A 20 -14.29 11.72 7.00
CA ARG A 20 -15.69 11.63 7.44
C ARG A 20 -15.91 10.65 8.59
N GLY A 21 -14.93 10.54 9.49
CA GLY A 21 -15.01 9.63 10.63
C GLY A 21 -14.10 8.42 10.48
N VAL A 22 -12.92 8.63 9.91
CA VAL A 22 -11.93 7.57 9.72
C VAL A 22 -11.46 7.03 11.06
N SER A 23 -11.57 5.70 11.22
CA SER A 23 -11.03 4.97 12.36
C SER A 23 -10.15 3.84 11.85
N LEU A 24 -8.92 3.72 12.39
CA LEU A 24 -8.00 2.63 12.08
C LEU A 24 -7.01 2.42 13.23
N GLU A 25 -6.40 1.26 13.24
CA GLU A 25 -5.39 0.87 14.22
C GLU A 25 -4.21 0.23 13.50
N LEU A 26 -2.98 0.54 13.96
CA LEU A 26 -1.74 -0.08 13.51
C LEU A 26 -1.14 -0.85 14.68
N GLY A 27 -0.88 -2.13 14.48
CA GLY A 27 -0.22 -3.02 15.42
C GLY A 27 1.29 -2.79 15.51
N ALA A 28 1.89 -3.30 16.59
CA ALA A 28 3.35 -3.29 16.72
C ALA A 28 3.99 -4.25 15.71
N GLY A 29 4.99 -3.77 14.94
CA GLY A 29 5.67 -4.55 13.91
C GLY A 29 4.83 -4.86 12.68
N GLU A 30 3.68 -4.23 12.53
CA GLU A 30 2.75 -4.40 11.41
C GLU A 30 3.10 -3.46 10.25
N MET A 31 2.94 -3.94 9.02
CA MET A 31 2.89 -3.13 7.81
C MET A 31 1.43 -3.04 7.33
N LEU A 32 0.81 -1.89 7.53
CA LEU A 32 -0.58 -1.61 7.18
C LEU A 32 -0.65 -0.76 5.92
N ALA A 33 -1.39 -1.23 4.91
CA ALA A 33 -1.72 -0.43 3.73
C ALA A 33 -2.98 0.40 3.97
N LEU A 34 -2.92 1.69 3.69
CA LEU A 34 -4.09 2.55 3.50
C LEU A 34 -4.31 2.73 1.99
N LEU A 35 -5.19 1.92 1.43
CA LEU A 35 -5.49 1.83 0.01
C LEU A 35 -6.70 2.68 -0.36
N GLY A 36 -6.65 3.35 -1.49
CA GLY A 36 -7.80 4.09 -2.02
C GLY A 36 -7.45 4.97 -3.20
N PRO A 37 -8.45 5.47 -3.93
CA PRO A 37 -8.23 6.32 -5.09
C PRO A 37 -7.65 7.68 -4.71
N ASN A 38 -7.22 8.42 -5.72
CA ASN A 38 -6.81 9.81 -5.52
C ASN A 38 -7.99 10.64 -4.99
N GLY A 39 -7.73 11.47 -3.97
CA GLY A 39 -8.78 12.25 -3.29
C GLY A 39 -9.57 11.50 -2.20
N ALA A 40 -9.29 10.22 -1.93
CA ALA A 40 -9.98 9.46 -0.88
C ALA A 40 -9.70 9.92 0.55
N GLY A 41 -8.70 10.81 0.77
CA GLY A 41 -8.35 11.33 2.10
C GLY A 41 -7.03 10.79 2.68
N LYS A 42 -6.33 9.88 1.99
CA LYS A 42 -5.09 9.22 2.46
C LYS A 42 -4.03 10.23 2.95
N THR A 43 -3.62 11.14 2.07
CA THR A 43 -2.61 12.18 2.39
C THR A 43 -3.08 13.12 3.49
N THR A 44 -4.39 13.43 3.56
CA THR A 44 -4.97 14.24 4.64
C THR A 44 -4.82 13.53 5.98
N LEU A 45 -5.08 12.23 6.04
CA LEU A 45 -4.91 11.42 7.25
C LEU A 45 -3.44 11.37 7.68
N VAL A 46 -2.52 11.07 6.75
CA VAL A 46 -1.06 11.08 7.01
C VAL A 46 -0.60 12.44 7.56
N ARG A 47 -1.02 13.53 6.93
CA ARG A 47 -0.70 14.90 7.38
C ARG A 47 -1.30 15.22 8.76
N SER A 48 -2.46 14.65 9.10
CA SER A 48 -3.07 14.82 10.42
C SER A 48 -2.28 14.07 11.49
N ILE A 49 -1.86 12.84 11.24
CA ILE A 49 -1.00 12.08 12.15
C ILE A 49 0.34 12.81 12.35
N ALA A 50 0.94 13.29 11.25
CA ALA A 50 2.17 14.08 11.28
C ALA A 50 2.05 15.46 11.95
N GLY A 51 0.80 15.90 12.29
CA GLY A 51 0.55 17.19 12.92
C GLY A 51 0.62 18.40 12.00
N ARG A 52 0.64 18.17 10.68
CA ARG A 52 0.62 19.24 9.66
C ARG A 52 -0.79 19.73 9.34
N VAL A 53 -1.81 18.93 9.66
CA VAL A 53 -3.23 19.25 9.52
C VAL A 53 -3.91 18.92 10.84
N SER A 54 -4.65 19.87 11.43
CA SER A 54 -5.46 19.62 12.62
C SER A 54 -6.79 18.99 12.22
N LEU A 55 -7.21 17.93 12.93
CA LEU A 55 -8.55 17.38 12.80
C LEU A 55 -9.60 18.39 13.29
N ASP A 56 -10.78 18.35 12.70
CA ASP A 56 -11.94 19.11 13.18
C ASP A 56 -12.58 18.39 14.38
N SER A 57 -12.58 17.04 14.37
CA SER A 57 -12.98 16.19 15.48
C SER A 57 -12.32 14.82 15.41
N GLY A 58 -12.48 14.02 16.48
CA GLY A 58 -11.85 12.71 16.61
C GLY A 58 -10.55 12.78 17.41
N SER A 59 -9.79 11.69 17.40
CA SER A 59 -8.52 11.60 18.14
C SER A 59 -7.50 10.72 17.43
N ILE A 60 -6.22 11.02 17.68
CA ILE A 60 -5.07 10.23 17.26
C ILE A 60 -4.26 9.93 18.51
N GLU A 61 -3.94 8.65 18.72
CA GLU A 61 -3.08 8.18 19.80
C GLU A 61 -1.86 7.48 19.20
N LEU A 62 -0.67 7.85 19.68
CA LEU A 62 0.61 7.24 19.32
C LEU A 62 1.24 6.65 20.57
N LEU A 63 1.53 5.34 20.55
CA LEU A 63 2.09 4.61 21.68
C LEU A 63 1.31 4.84 23.00
N GLY A 64 -0.03 4.85 22.90
CA GLY A 64 -0.94 5.07 24.04
C GLY A 64 -1.04 6.53 24.53
N ARG A 65 -0.40 7.48 23.83
CA ARG A 65 -0.49 8.91 24.13
C ARG A 65 -1.31 9.63 23.08
N ARG A 66 -2.31 10.39 23.51
CA ARG A 66 -3.10 11.25 22.63
C ARG A 66 -2.22 12.36 22.05
N LEU A 67 -2.19 12.46 20.71
CA LEU A 67 -1.45 13.52 20.04
C LEU A 67 -2.24 14.84 20.11
N GLY A 68 -1.57 15.88 20.58
CA GLY A 68 -2.06 17.26 20.60
C GLY A 68 -1.32 18.15 19.60
N ALA A 69 -1.59 19.46 19.67
CA ALA A 69 -0.92 20.45 18.81
C ALA A 69 0.58 20.63 19.11
N GLY A 70 1.06 20.19 20.28
CA GLY A 70 2.37 20.60 20.80
C GLY A 70 3.43 19.52 20.99
N GLY A 71 3.31 18.30 20.46
CA GLY A 71 4.38 17.30 20.65
C GLY A 71 3.90 15.84 20.65
N GLY A 72 4.79 14.93 21.12
CA GLY A 72 4.51 13.49 21.23
C GLY A 72 4.73 12.72 19.92
N ARG A 73 5.39 13.35 18.94
CA ARG A 73 5.64 12.77 17.61
C ARG A 73 7.10 12.35 17.40
N GLU A 74 7.91 12.44 18.44
CA GLU A 74 9.33 12.06 18.39
C GLU A 74 9.53 10.59 17.92
N PRO A 75 8.62 9.63 18.27
CA PRO A 75 8.72 8.26 17.78
C PRO A 75 8.21 8.05 16.35
N LEU A 76 7.82 9.12 15.64
CA LEU A 76 7.22 9.06 14.32
C LEU A 76 8.22 9.46 13.23
N GLY A 77 8.43 8.57 12.26
CA GLY A 77 9.08 8.87 10.98
C GLY A 77 8.04 9.24 9.94
N VAL A 78 8.33 10.25 9.13
CA VAL A 78 7.42 10.69 8.06
C VAL A 78 8.18 10.78 6.74
N VAL A 79 7.71 10.04 5.76
CA VAL A 79 8.23 10.04 4.40
C VAL A 79 7.14 10.58 3.47
N PRO A 80 7.23 11.84 3.04
CA PRO A 80 6.22 12.45 2.18
C PRO A 80 6.31 11.90 0.75
N GLN A 81 5.20 12.03 0.01
CA GLN A 81 5.13 11.68 -1.41
C GLN A 81 6.13 12.49 -2.25
N GLU A 82 6.25 13.78 -1.99
CA GLU A 82 7.25 14.64 -2.63
C GLU A 82 8.65 14.36 -2.06
N ILE A 83 9.66 14.49 -2.90
CA ILE A 83 11.07 14.37 -2.48
C ILE A 83 11.46 15.60 -1.67
N ALA A 84 11.61 15.43 -0.36
CA ALA A 84 11.94 16.49 0.60
C ALA A 84 13.45 16.54 0.89
N LEU A 85 14.28 16.49 -0.16
CA LEU A 85 15.73 16.52 -0.06
C LEU A 85 16.28 17.87 -0.52
N TYR A 86 17.44 18.26 0.00
CA TYR A 86 18.18 19.44 -0.44
C TYR A 86 19.00 19.10 -1.70
N PRO A 87 18.62 19.56 -2.90
CA PRO A 87 19.18 19.06 -4.17
C PRO A 87 20.64 19.44 -4.41
N LEU A 88 21.12 20.49 -3.77
CA LEU A 88 22.52 20.96 -3.86
C LEU A 88 23.45 20.27 -2.86
N LEU A 89 22.90 19.67 -1.81
CA LEU A 89 23.67 18.88 -0.85
C LEU A 89 23.91 17.48 -1.39
N THR A 90 24.97 16.85 -0.89
CA THR A 90 25.29 15.45 -1.14
C THR A 90 24.32 14.51 -0.38
N ALA A 91 24.35 13.21 -0.67
CA ALA A 91 23.56 12.23 0.08
C ALA A 91 23.90 12.24 1.57
N ARG A 92 25.19 12.25 1.89
CA ARG A 92 25.68 12.34 3.27
C ARG A 92 25.22 13.59 3.99
N GLU A 93 25.38 14.75 3.35
CA GLU A 93 24.98 16.04 3.94
C GLU A 93 23.46 16.12 4.17
N ASN A 94 22.64 15.54 3.26
CA ASN A 94 21.21 15.43 3.50
C ASN A 94 20.91 14.59 4.76
N LEU A 95 21.47 13.39 4.88
CA LEU A 95 21.31 12.54 6.07
C LEU A 95 21.76 13.28 7.35
N GLU A 96 22.91 13.92 7.32
CA GLU A 96 23.40 14.71 8.47
C GLU A 96 22.47 15.86 8.84
N ALA A 97 21.95 16.58 7.84
CA ALA A 97 21.00 17.69 8.07
C ALA A 97 19.71 17.17 8.72
N PHE A 98 19.11 16.11 8.19
CA PHE A 98 17.89 15.52 8.77
C PHE A 98 18.13 14.95 10.17
N GLY A 99 19.25 14.26 10.39
CA GLY A 99 19.57 13.73 11.72
C GLY A 99 19.75 14.85 12.77
N ARG A 100 20.36 15.99 12.40
CA ARG A 100 20.44 17.17 13.28
C ARG A 100 19.07 17.80 13.55
N LEU A 101 18.19 17.87 12.54
CA LEU A 101 16.82 18.34 12.72
C LEU A 101 16.01 17.46 13.68
N HIS A 102 16.30 16.15 13.73
CA HIS A 102 15.76 15.23 14.70
C HIS A 102 16.47 15.23 16.06
N GLY A 103 17.43 16.15 16.29
CA GLY A 103 18.14 16.28 17.54
C GLY A 103 19.09 15.13 17.87
N MET A 104 19.54 14.36 16.86
CA MET A 104 20.43 13.21 17.08
C MET A 104 21.79 13.66 17.63
N PRO A 105 22.33 12.99 18.68
CA PRO A 105 23.68 13.22 19.17
C PRO A 105 24.73 12.95 18.09
N ARG A 106 25.79 13.75 18.03
CA ARG A 106 26.80 13.70 16.96
C ARG A 106 27.42 12.29 16.79
N ALA A 107 27.66 11.58 17.88
CA ALA A 107 28.23 10.23 17.83
C ALA A 107 27.26 9.23 17.17
N ALA A 108 25.99 9.23 17.59
CA ALA A 108 24.94 8.39 17.01
C ALA A 108 24.66 8.77 15.55
N LEU A 109 24.66 10.07 15.22
CA LEU A 109 24.43 10.54 13.86
C LEU A 109 25.45 9.97 12.88
N LYS A 110 26.73 9.92 13.23
CA LYS A 110 27.78 9.39 12.35
C LYS A 110 27.51 7.93 11.97
N SER A 111 27.24 7.07 12.95
CA SER A 111 26.98 5.65 12.69
C SER A 111 25.69 5.44 11.90
N ARG A 112 24.65 6.24 12.19
CA ARG A 112 23.36 6.15 11.47
C ARG A 112 23.45 6.62 10.02
N VAL A 113 24.28 7.61 9.73
CA VAL A 113 24.53 8.07 8.35
C VAL A 113 25.22 6.96 7.55
N GLU A 114 26.25 6.29 8.09
CA GLU A 114 26.89 5.16 7.41
C GLU A 114 25.90 4.02 7.18
N TRP A 115 25.14 3.64 8.21
CA TRP A 115 24.08 2.63 8.08
C TRP A 115 23.06 3.00 6.98
N ALA A 116 22.60 4.24 6.93
CA ALA A 116 21.61 4.69 5.95
C ALA A 116 22.15 4.64 4.51
N LEU A 117 23.41 5.00 4.32
CA LEU A 117 24.08 4.93 3.02
C LEU A 117 24.21 3.49 2.51
N GLU A 118 24.59 2.57 3.38
CA GLU A 118 24.66 1.14 3.07
C GLU A 118 23.27 0.56 2.83
N TRP A 119 22.32 0.82 3.73
CA TRP A 119 20.94 0.34 3.64
C TRP A 119 20.23 0.75 2.33
N THR A 120 20.50 1.98 1.88
CA THR A 120 19.97 2.51 0.61
C THR A 120 20.76 2.08 -0.61
N ALA A 121 21.90 1.40 -0.46
CA ALA A 121 22.91 1.14 -1.50
C ALA A 121 23.35 2.42 -2.23
N LEU A 122 23.70 3.45 -1.46
CA LEU A 122 24.18 4.74 -1.94
C LEU A 122 25.56 5.11 -1.38
N ALA A 123 26.27 4.18 -0.72
CA ALA A 123 27.57 4.40 -0.08
C ALA A 123 28.62 4.93 -1.09
N ASP A 124 28.70 4.32 -2.27
CA ASP A 124 29.65 4.74 -3.32
C ASP A 124 29.36 6.12 -3.89
N ARG A 125 28.14 6.62 -3.69
CA ARG A 125 27.68 7.93 -4.19
C ARG A 125 27.41 8.94 -3.08
N ALA A 126 27.85 8.64 -1.85
CA ALA A 126 27.59 9.43 -0.66
C ALA A 126 28.00 10.91 -0.77
N ARG A 127 29.04 11.20 -1.57
CA ARG A 127 29.59 12.54 -1.79
C ARG A 127 29.08 13.25 -3.04
N GLU A 128 28.13 12.62 -3.78
CA GLU A 128 27.55 13.24 -4.97
C GLU A 128 26.33 14.10 -4.60
N PRO A 129 26.18 15.29 -5.23
CA PRO A 129 24.99 16.13 -5.06
C PRO A 129 23.72 15.40 -5.53
N ILE A 130 22.63 15.55 -4.77
CA ILE A 130 21.33 14.89 -5.03
C ILE A 130 20.75 15.23 -6.40
N LYS A 131 21.03 16.41 -6.95
CA LYS A 131 20.58 16.79 -8.30
C LYS A 131 20.99 15.79 -9.40
N ARG A 132 22.06 15.01 -9.18
CA ARG A 132 22.57 13.99 -10.12
C ARG A 132 21.93 12.61 -9.92
N PHE A 133 21.10 12.44 -8.89
CA PHE A 133 20.48 11.16 -8.57
C PHE A 133 19.26 10.88 -9.46
N SER A 134 19.08 9.59 -9.80
CA SER A 134 17.82 9.12 -10.42
C SER A 134 16.64 9.29 -9.44
N GLY A 135 15.42 9.21 -9.97
CA GLY A 135 14.20 9.23 -9.15
C GLY A 135 14.21 8.18 -8.04
N GLY A 136 14.56 6.94 -8.38
CA GLY A 136 14.66 5.85 -7.42
C GLY A 136 15.74 6.05 -6.36
N MET A 137 16.89 6.61 -6.72
CA MET A 137 17.95 6.96 -5.74
C MET A 137 17.47 8.05 -4.77
N LYS A 138 16.81 9.11 -5.29
CA LYS A 138 16.24 10.16 -4.47
C LYS A 138 15.17 9.62 -3.52
N ARG A 139 14.30 8.75 -4.01
CA ARG A 139 13.24 8.14 -3.20
C ARG A 139 13.82 7.30 -2.06
N ARG A 140 14.81 6.43 -2.32
CA ARG A 140 15.48 5.63 -1.28
C ARG A 140 16.15 6.52 -0.23
N LEU A 141 16.83 7.59 -0.64
CA LEU A 141 17.43 8.54 0.30
C LEU A 141 16.38 9.32 1.10
N ASN A 142 15.26 9.70 0.47
CA ASN A 142 14.14 10.38 1.14
C ASN A 142 13.55 9.50 2.26
N ILE A 143 13.38 8.19 1.99
CA ILE A 143 12.97 7.21 3.01
C ILE A 143 14.00 7.15 4.14
N ALA A 144 15.29 7.06 3.81
CA ALA A 144 16.36 6.99 4.81
C ALA A 144 16.39 8.23 5.73
N CYS A 145 16.18 9.43 5.18
CA CYS A 145 16.07 10.64 5.99
C CYS A 145 14.89 10.58 6.97
N GLY A 146 13.75 10.03 6.54
CA GLY A 146 12.55 9.90 7.38
C GLY A 146 12.67 8.87 8.52
N VAL A 147 13.63 7.93 8.42
CA VAL A 147 13.79 6.85 9.41
C VAL A 147 15.14 6.89 10.15
N LEU A 148 15.96 7.91 9.89
CA LEU A 148 17.33 7.99 10.40
C LEU A 148 17.40 7.96 11.94
N HIS A 149 16.41 8.55 12.61
CA HIS A 149 16.28 8.66 14.07
C HIS A 149 15.62 7.43 14.73
N GLU A 150 15.49 6.32 14.00
CA GLU A 150 14.95 5.04 14.49
C GLU A 150 13.52 5.14 15.04
N PRO A 151 12.57 5.67 14.26
CA PRO A 151 11.20 5.82 14.72
C PRO A 151 10.53 4.47 14.95
N ARG A 152 9.62 4.40 15.91
CA ARG A 152 8.81 3.19 16.18
C ARG A 152 7.64 3.05 15.21
N VAL A 153 7.16 4.16 14.66
CA VAL A 153 6.08 4.20 13.65
C VAL A 153 6.56 5.03 12.47
N VAL A 154 6.40 4.50 11.26
CA VAL A 154 6.78 5.19 10.02
C VAL A 154 5.55 5.38 9.14
N LEU A 155 5.31 6.62 8.76
CA LEU A 155 4.29 6.99 7.78
C LEU A 155 4.96 7.17 6.42
N LEU A 156 4.48 6.44 5.42
CA LEU A 156 4.98 6.51 4.04
C LEU A 156 3.82 6.92 3.12
N ASP A 157 3.92 8.13 2.57
CA ASP A 157 2.90 8.62 1.64
C ASP A 157 3.33 8.30 0.20
N GLU A 158 2.73 7.25 -0.38
CA GLU A 158 2.98 6.74 -1.74
C GLU A 158 4.48 6.55 -2.06
N PRO A 159 5.21 5.69 -1.32
CA PRO A 159 6.68 5.64 -1.38
C PRO A 159 7.25 5.11 -2.69
N THR A 160 6.47 4.47 -3.55
CA THR A 160 6.91 3.83 -4.79
C THR A 160 6.40 4.50 -6.06
N VAL A 161 5.58 5.56 -5.90
CA VAL A 161 5.04 6.29 -7.05
C VAL A 161 6.13 6.97 -7.87
N GLY A 162 6.07 6.78 -9.19
CA GLY A 162 7.00 7.39 -10.14
C GLY A 162 8.41 6.79 -10.13
N VAL A 163 8.59 5.60 -9.55
CA VAL A 163 9.88 4.88 -9.56
C VAL A 163 9.82 3.70 -10.52
N ASP A 164 10.96 3.41 -11.15
CA ASP A 164 11.11 2.24 -12.00
C ASP A 164 10.96 0.91 -11.22
N PRO A 165 10.63 -0.21 -11.90
CA PRO A 165 10.36 -1.49 -11.22
C PRO A 165 11.51 -1.99 -10.33
N GLN A 166 12.77 -1.81 -10.75
CA GLN A 166 13.93 -2.25 -9.98
C GLN A 166 14.09 -1.42 -8.69
N SER A 167 13.92 -0.10 -8.79
CA SER A 167 13.94 0.79 -7.63
C SER A 167 12.77 0.51 -6.68
N ARG A 168 11.58 0.18 -7.22
CA ARG A 168 10.41 -0.22 -6.43
C ARG A 168 10.70 -1.44 -5.59
N GLU A 169 11.21 -2.52 -6.21
CA GLU A 169 11.55 -3.74 -5.47
C GLU A 169 12.57 -3.47 -4.36
N ARG A 170 13.58 -2.65 -4.66
CA ARG A 170 14.57 -2.25 -3.65
C ARG A 170 13.97 -1.48 -2.47
N ILE A 171 12.99 -0.61 -2.73
CA ILE A 171 12.25 0.09 -1.68
C ILE A 171 11.48 -0.91 -0.82
N HIS A 172 10.78 -1.86 -1.43
CA HIS A 172 10.05 -2.90 -0.68
C HIS A 172 10.98 -3.74 0.22
N GLU A 173 12.15 -4.15 -0.28
CA GLU A 173 13.16 -4.82 0.55
C GLU A 173 13.59 -3.95 1.75
N MET A 174 13.79 -2.65 1.52
CA MET A 174 14.15 -1.70 2.57
C MET A 174 13.04 -1.59 3.63
N LEU A 175 11.78 -1.48 3.23
CA LEU A 175 10.63 -1.42 4.14
C LEU A 175 10.45 -2.72 4.92
N GLY A 176 10.61 -3.88 4.26
CA GLY A 176 10.59 -5.19 4.91
C GLY A 176 11.63 -5.28 6.03
N ARG A 177 12.88 -4.86 5.77
CA ARG A 177 13.94 -4.83 6.78
C ARG A 177 13.64 -3.90 7.96
N LEU A 178 12.95 -2.78 7.73
CA LEU A 178 12.51 -1.88 8.82
C LEU A 178 11.46 -2.56 9.70
N ARG A 179 10.47 -3.23 9.09
CA ARG A 179 9.46 -4.00 9.81
C ARG A 179 10.10 -5.12 10.62
N ASP A 180 10.99 -5.89 10.02
CA ASP A 180 11.69 -7.00 10.67
C ASP A 180 12.59 -6.53 11.83
N ALA A 181 13.06 -5.28 11.78
CA ALA A 181 13.75 -4.60 12.88
C ALA A 181 12.79 -4.06 13.96
N GLY A 182 11.47 -4.26 13.82
CA GLY A 182 10.46 -3.91 14.81
C GLY A 182 9.75 -2.57 14.60
N ALA A 183 9.99 -1.86 13.50
CA ALA A 183 9.22 -0.68 13.14
C ALA A 183 7.82 -1.07 12.65
N SER A 184 6.81 -0.25 12.98
CA SER A 184 5.45 -0.39 12.45
C SER A 184 5.25 0.61 11.32
N LEU A 185 4.71 0.18 10.19
CA LEU A 185 4.67 0.96 8.97
C LEU A 185 3.22 1.21 8.54
N LEU A 186 2.84 2.47 8.33
CA LEU A 186 1.60 2.85 7.66
C LEU A 186 1.95 3.39 6.27
N LEU A 187 1.59 2.64 5.26
CA LEU A 187 1.86 2.91 3.86
C LEU A 187 0.58 3.36 3.17
N THR A 188 0.56 4.55 2.58
CA THR A 188 -0.52 4.90 1.65
C THR A 188 -0.16 4.46 0.24
N THR A 189 -1.13 3.91 -0.46
CA THR A 189 -0.95 3.52 -1.86
C THR A 189 -2.27 3.57 -2.62
N HIS A 190 -2.21 3.70 -3.92
CA HIS A 190 -3.29 3.40 -4.85
C HIS A 190 -2.97 2.18 -5.72
N GLN A 191 -1.82 1.52 -5.49
CA GLN A 191 -1.41 0.32 -6.21
C GLN A 191 -1.84 -0.92 -5.44
N LEU A 192 -2.77 -1.68 -6.02
CA LEU A 192 -3.32 -2.89 -5.41
C LEU A 192 -2.26 -3.95 -5.16
N GLU A 193 -1.36 -4.16 -6.12
CA GLU A 193 -0.28 -5.14 -6.04
C GLU A 193 0.68 -4.88 -4.85
N GLU A 194 0.93 -3.60 -4.53
CA GLU A 194 1.76 -3.22 -3.41
C GLU A 194 1.09 -3.59 -2.07
N ALA A 195 -0.20 -3.30 -1.93
CA ALA A 195 -0.97 -3.63 -0.74
C ALA A 195 -1.14 -5.14 -0.58
N GLU A 196 -1.47 -5.87 -1.67
CA GLU A 196 -1.72 -7.31 -1.67
C GLU A 196 -0.48 -8.14 -1.36
N GLY A 197 0.67 -7.78 -1.95
CA GLY A 197 1.87 -8.61 -1.86
C GLY A 197 2.82 -8.28 -0.71
N ARG A 198 2.63 -7.14 0.00
CA ARG A 198 3.64 -6.61 0.91
C ARG A 198 3.12 -6.24 2.31
N CYS A 199 1.81 -6.02 2.45
CA CYS A 199 1.25 -5.55 3.70
C CYS A 199 0.54 -6.68 4.46
N ASP A 200 0.63 -6.63 5.79
CA ASP A 200 0.00 -7.62 6.67
C ASP A 200 -1.51 -7.42 6.72
N ARG A 201 -1.96 -6.15 6.72
CA ARG A 201 -3.37 -5.75 6.67
C ARG A 201 -3.58 -4.57 5.75
N ILE A 202 -4.81 -4.44 5.29
CA ILE A 202 -5.24 -3.43 4.33
C ILE A 202 -6.46 -2.72 4.90
N VAL A 203 -6.44 -1.39 4.85
CA VAL A 203 -7.59 -0.53 5.11
C VAL A 203 -7.95 0.15 3.79
N ILE A 204 -9.15 -0.09 3.31
CA ILE A 204 -9.66 0.53 2.07
C ILE A 204 -10.44 1.78 2.47
N ILE A 205 -10.03 2.93 1.91
CA ILE A 205 -10.67 4.22 2.13
C ILE A 205 -11.20 4.77 0.81
N ASP A 206 -12.45 5.22 0.81
CA ASP A 206 -13.04 5.97 -0.31
C ASP A 206 -13.89 7.12 0.24
N HIS A 207 -13.89 8.28 -0.45
CA HIS A 207 -14.65 9.47 -0.07
C HIS A 207 -14.50 9.90 1.40
N GLY A 208 -13.32 9.67 2.00
CA GLY A 208 -13.01 10.04 3.39
C GLY A 208 -13.55 9.07 4.45
N GLU A 209 -14.02 7.89 4.06
CA GLU A 209 -14.55 6.85 4.94
C GLU A 209 -13.80 5.53 4.75
N VAL A 210 -13.62 4.76 5.82
CA VAL A 210 -13.11 3.38 5.74
C VAL A 210 -14.26 2.50 5.29
N ILE A 211 -14.11 1.86 4.13
CA ILE A 211 -15.15 0.98 3.55
C ILE A 211 -14.89 -0.51 3.82
N ALA A 212 -13.63 -0.90 4.05
CA ALA A 212 -13.27 -2.24 4.50
C ALA A 212 -11.90 -2.24 5.17
N ALA A 213 -11.64 -3.18 6.07
CA ALA A 213 -10.34 -3.39 6.71
C ALA A 213 -10.17 -4.86 7.08
N GLY A 214 -8.96 -5.40 6.90
CA GLY A 214 -8.62 -6.79 7.22
C GLY A 214 -7.36 -7.25 6.50
N THR A 215 -7.00 -8.52 6.67
CA THR A 215 -6.04 -9.20 5.80
C THR A 215 -6.66 -9.40 4.41
N LEU A 216 -5.84 -9.73 3.41
CA LEU A 216 -6.37 -10.02 2.06
C LEU A 216 -7.42 -11.13 2.11
N ASP A 217 -7.15 -12.22 2.85
CA ASP A 217 -8.06 -13.36 2.96
C ASP A 217 -9.40 -12.98 3.62
N GLU A 218 -9.38 -12.14 4.67
CA GLU A 218 -10.58 -11.63 5.33
C GLU A 218 -11.40 -10.73 4.39
N LEU A 219 -10.74 -9.85 3.65
CA LEU A 219 -11.39 -8.96 2.67
C LEU A 219 -12.02 -9.77 1.53
N VAL A 220 -11.30 -10.75 1.00
CA VAL A 220 -11.82 -11.67 -0.02
C VAL A 220 -13.01 -12.46 0.51
N ALA A 221 -12.90 -13.07 1.69
CA ALA A 221 -13.96 -13.91 2.27
C ALA A 221 -15.25 -13.11 2.54
N SER A 222 -15.11 -11.86 3.01
CA SER A 222 -16.26 -11.01 3.35
C SER A 222 -16.93 -10.31 2.15
N THR A 223 -16.29 -10.31 0.97
CA THR A 223 -16.80 -9.59 -0.22
C THR A 223 -17.09 -10.51 -1.40
N VAL A 224 -16.04 -10.98 -2.09
CA VAL A 224 -16.16 -11.73 -3.35
C VAL A 224 -16.21 -13.23 -3.15
N GLY A 225 -15.89 -13.72 -1.93
CA GLY A 225 -15.78 -15.14 -1.62
C GLY A 225 -14.48 -15.76 -2.16
N GLN A 226 -14.17 -16.97 -1.68
CA GLN A 226 -12.93 -17.69 -2.04
C GLN A 226 -12.99 -18.43 -3.37
N HIS A 227 -14.06 -18.24 -4.15
CA HIS A 227 -14.21 -18.89 -5.45
C HIS A 227 -13.19 -18.37 -6.46
N ARG A 228 -12.52 -19.29 -7.15
CA ARG A 228 -11.68 -18.93 -8.30
C ARG A 228 -12.54 -18.73 -9.54
N GLN A 229 -12.15 -17.78 -10.36
CA GLN A 229 -12.78 -17.56 -11.67
C GLN A 229 -12.00 -18.34 -12.72
N VAL A 230 -12.69 -19.20 -13.44
CA VAL A 230 -12.18 -19.92 -14.60
C VAL A 230 -12.74 -19.24 -15.84
N ALA A 231 -11.87 -18.86 -16.77
CA ALA A 231 -12.24 -18.39 -18.09
C ALA A 231 -11.70 -19.37 -19.14
N ILE A 232 -12.59 -19.93 -19.97
CA ILE A 232 -12.25 -20.88 -21.04
C ILE A 232 -12.57 -20.23 -22.37
N ARG A 233 -11.57 -20.08 -23.23
CA ARG A 233 -11.75 -19.60 -24.59
C ARG A 233 -11.97 -20.77 -25.53
N LEU A 234 -13.05 -20.71 -26.28
CA LEU A 234 -13.43 -21.70 -27.28
C LEU A 234 -13.06 -21.22 -28.69
N ASP A 235 -12.90 -22.17 -29.62
CA ASP A 235 -12.67 -21.92 -31.04
C ASP A 235 -13.82 -21.20 -31.74
N ARG A 236 -15.04 -21.33 -31.21
CA ARG A 236 -16.25 -20.65 -31.70
C ARG A 236 -17.23 -20.39 -30.58
N ALA A 237 -18.11 -19.44 -30.76
CA ALA A 237 -19.15 -19.12 -29.78
C ALA A 237 -20.20 -20.23 -29.71
N PRO A 238 -20.64 -20.68 -28.53
CA PRO A 238 -21.75 -21.62 -28.38
C PRO A 238 -23.10 -20.95 -28.74
N GLU A 239 -23.95 -21.67 -29.45
CA GLU A 239 -25.29 -21.21 -29.82
C GLU A 239 -26.26 -21.20 -28.63
N SER A 240 -25.97 -21.96 -27.59
CA SER A 240 -26.74 -22.04 -26.35
C SER A 240 -25.81 -22.07 -25.13
N PRO A 241 -26.29 -21.60 -23.96
CA PRO A 241 -25.50 -21.66 -22.73
C PRO A 241 -25.03 -23.08 -22.41
N LEU A 242 -23.73 -23.22 -22.10
CA LEU A 242 -23.17 -24.50 -21.63
C LEU A 242 -23.37 -24.62 -20.10
N ASP A 243 -23.82 -25.80 -19.67
CA ASP A 243 -24.04 -26.09 -18.25
C ASP A 243 -22.75 -25.98 -17.43
N GLY A 244 -22.84 -25.29 -16.30
CA GLY A 244 -21.71 -25.01 -15.39
C GLY A 244 -20.93 -23.73 -15.71
N PHE A 245 -21.30 -22.98 -16.73
CA PHE A 245 -20.72 -21.69 -17.02
C PHE A 245 -21.67 -20.54 -16.68
N ASN A 246 -21.14 -19.49 -16.08
CA ASN A 246 -21.88 -18.29 -15.71
C ASN A 246 -21.83 -17.26 -16.87
N GLY A 247 -23.02 -16.81 -17.29
CA GLY A 247 -23.15 -15.75 -18.30
C GLY A 247 -23.56 -16.27 -19.68
N GLY A 248 -24.39 -15.48 -20.35
CA GLY A 248 -24.97 -15.80 -21.66
C GLY A 248 -23.89 -15.90 -22.74
N SER A 249 -24.22 -16.62 -23.77
CA SER A 249 -23.44 -17.01 -24.96
C SER A 249 -22.99 -15.84 -25.86
N ALA A 250 -22.54 -14.74 -25.29
CA ALA A 250 -22.00 -13.63 -26.09
C ALA A 250 -20.49 -13.76 -26.24
N GLY A 251 -20.06 -14.57 -27.25
CA GLY A 251 -18.65 -14.70 -27.63
C GLY A 251 -18.03 -16.06 -27.29
N THR A 252 -16.73 -16.18 -27.59
CA THR A 252 -15.95 -17.43 -27.41
C THR A 252 -15.43 -17.64 -25.99
N LEU A 253 -15.60 -16.67 -25.07
CA LEU A 253 -15.05 -16.71 -23.73
C LEU A 253 -16.13 -17.13 -22.72
N LEU A 254 -16.04 -18.34 -22.20
CA LEU A 254 -16.89 -18.86 -21.13
C LEU A 254 -16.27 -18.58 -19.76
N ARG A 255 -17.11 -18.29 -18.76
CA ARG A 255 -16.66 -18.06 -17.37
C ARG A 255 -17.39 -19.00 -16.42
N ALA A 256 -16.66 -19.52 -15.43
CA ALA A 256 -17.23 -20.30 -14.34
C ALA A 256 -16.61 -19.87 -13.01
N ARG A 257 -17.33 -20.08 -11.92
CA ARG A 257 -16.80 -19.97 -10.55
C ARG A 257 -16.58 -21.37 -10.01
N VAL A 258 -15.40 -21.64 -9.49
CA VAL A 258 -15.03 -22.95 -8.95
C VAL A 258 -14.44 -22.78 -7.54
N ASN A 259 -14.74 -23.74 -6.67
CA ASN A 259 -14.16 -23.82 -5.33
C ASN A 259 -12.87 -24.65 -5.34
N ASP A 260 -12.91 -25.78 -6.03
CA ASP A 260 -11.79 -26.70 -6.20
C ASP A 260 -11.43 -26.80 -7.68
N VAL A 261 -10.33 -26.11 -8.04
CA VAL A 261 -9.85 -26.13 -9.43
C VAL A 261 -9.47 -27.55 -9.87
N GLY A 262 -8.86 -28.34 -8.98
CA GLY A 262 -8.44 -29.71 -9.31
C GLY A 262 -9.60 -30.64 -9.65
N ALA A 263 -10.70 -30.51 -8.94
CA ALA A 263 -11.90 -31.32 -9.14
C ALA A 263 -12.83 -30.76 -10.24
N GLU A 264 -13.04 -29.45 -10.26
CA GLU A 264 -14.09 -28.83 -11.09
C GLU A 264 -13.60 -28.43 -12.50
N LEU A 265 -12.35 -28.01 -12.65
CA LEU A 265 -11.82 -27.62 -13.97
C LEU A 265 -11.83 -28.74 -15.00
N PRO A 266 -11.42 -29.99 -14.67
CA PRO A 266 -11.54 -31.11 -15.63
C PRO A 266 -12.99 -31.38 -16.06
N VAL A 267 -13.95 -31.17 -15.16
CA VAL A 267 -15.38 -31.33 -15.47
C VAL A 267 -15.84 -30.27 -16.48
N LEU A 268 -15.43 -29.01 -16.29
CA LEU A 268 -15.75 -27.91 -17.21
C LEU A 268 -15.12 -28.12 -18.58
N ILE A 269 -13.87 -28.56 -18.64
CA ILE A 269 -13.16 -28.93 -19.88
C ILE A 269 -13.93 -30.03 -20.62
N GLY A 270 -14.23 -31.14 -19.92
CA GLY A 270 -14.95 -32.25 -20.53
C GLY A 270 -16.37 -31.92 -20.98
N ARG A 271 -17.03 -30.93 -20.41
CA ARG A 271 -18.33 -30.40 -20.88
C ARG A 271 -18.18 -29.66 -22.19
N ALA A 272 -17.20 -28.75 -22.30
CA ALA A 272 -16.92 -28.03 -23.53
C ALA A 272 -16.54 -28.96 -24.69
N GLU A 273 -15.66 -29.94 -24.45
CA GLU A 273 -15.23 -30.93 -25.44
C GLU A 273 -16.38 -31.84 -25.90
N ARG A 274 -17.21 -32.33 -24.98
CA ARG A 274 -18.42 -33.16 -25.31
C ARG A 274 -19.46 -32.37 -26.10
N ALA A 275 -19.53 -31.08 -25.93
CA ALA A 275 -20.37 -30.19 -26.73
C ALA A 275 -19.74 -29.87 -28.11
N GLY A 276 -18.57 -30.48 -28.45
CA GLY A 276 -17.92 -30.36 -29.75
C GLY A 276 -17.11 -29.09 -29.94
N PHE A 277 -16.73 -28.42 -28.84
CA PHE A 277 -15.85 -27.23 -28.91
C PHE A 277 -14.41 -27.61 -28.64
N ARG A 278 -13.52 -26.91 -29.31
CA ARG A 278 -12.08 -26.97 -29.05
C ARG A 278 -11.71 -25.81 -28.11
N ILE A 279 -10.96 -26.13 -27.05
CA ILE A 279 -10.45 -25.14 -26.11
C ILE A 279 -9.14 -24.56 -26.68
N GLU A 280 -9.08 -23.24 -26.77
CA GLU A 280 -7.90 -22.51 -27.22
C GLU A 280 -7.05 -21.99 -26.06
N ASP A 281 -7.71 -21.60 -24.93
CA ASP A 281 -7.02 -21.05 -23.78
C ASP A 281 -7.83 -21.26 -22.51
N ILE A 282 -7.16 -21.39 -21.38
CA ILE A 282 -7.75 -21.50 -20.04
C ILE A 282 -7.00 -20.56 -19.11
N GLU A 283 -7.76 -19.67 -18.49
CA GLU A 283 -7.25 -18.77 -17.46
C GLU A 283 -7.96 -19.09 -16.13
N VAL A 284 -7.16 -19.28 -15.07
CA VAL A 284 -7.67 -19.43 -13.70
C VAL A 284 -7.21 -18.25 -12.87
N ARG A 285 -8.17 -17.44 -12.41
CA ARG A 285 -7.90 -16.29 -11.56
C ARG A 285 -8.32 -16.56 -10.14
N SER A 286 -7.39 -16.41 -9.21
CA SER A 286 -7.72 -16.33 -7.78
C SER A 286 -8.40 -15.00 -7.46
N PRO A 287 -9.26 -14.94 -6.44
CA PRO A 287 -9.75 -13.68 -5.91
C PRO A 287 -8.56 -12.80 -5.54
N SER A 288 -8.65 -11.50 -5.84
CA SER A 288 -7.59 -10.53 -5.64
C SER A 288 -8.15 -9.27 -4.99
N LEU A 289 -7.27 -8.43 -4.49
CA LEU A 289 -7.64 -7.12 -3.96
C LEU A 289 -8.36 -6.25 -5.01
N GLN A 290 -8.05 -6.44 -6.30
CA GLN A 290 -8.77 -5.80 -7.40
C GLN A 290 -10.24 -6.21 -7.44
N SER A 291 -10.52 -7.51 -7.26
CA SER A 291 -11.90 -8.02 -7.21
C SER A 291 -12.67 -7.47 -6.00
N VAL A 292 -12.00 -7.41 -4.84
CA VAL A 292 -12.54 -6.80 -3.61
C VAL A 292 -12.87 -5.33 -3.83
N PHE A 293 -11.92 -4.58 -4.36
CA PHE A 293 -12.08 -3.13 -4.59
C PHE A 293 -13.23 -2.84 -5.55
N LEU A 294 -13.30 -3.57 -6.67
CA LEU A 294 -14.38 -3.46 -7.65
C LEU A 294 -15.75 -3.78 -7.03
N HIS A 295 -15.82 -4.81 -6.18
CA HIS A 295 -17.05 -5.20 -5.49
C HIS A 295 -17.56 -4.09 -4.54
N LEU A 296 -16.64 -3.48 -3.77
CA LEU A 296 -16.97 -2.47 -2.76
C LEU A 296 -17.33 -1.10 -3.36
N THR A 297 -16.67 -0.71 -4.47
CA THR A 297 -16.78 0.65 -5.03
C THR A 297 -17.59 0.71 -6.33
N GLY A 298 -17.88 -0.45 -6.95
CA GLY A 298 -18.52 -0.53 -8.27
C GLY A 298 -17.67 -0.03 -9.43
N ARG A 299 -16.39 0.29 -9.19
CA ARG A 299 -15.45 0.84 -10.19
C ARG A 299 -14.04 0.30 -9.97
N GLU A 300 -13.26 0.21 -11.03
CA GLU A 300 -11.83 -0.11 -10.90
C GLU A 300 -11.06 1.04 -10.26
N LEU A 301 -10.01 0.69 -9.51
CA LEU A 301 -9.06 1.68 -9.00
C LEU A 301 -8.31 2.26 -10.22
N ARG A 302 -8.62 3.50 -10.60
CA ARG A 302 -7.93 4.20 -11.67
C ARG A 302 -6.70 4.90 -11.11
N GLU A 303 -5.60 4.77 -11.85
CA GLU A 303 -4.34 5.49 -11.60
C GLU A 303 -4.50 7.01 -11.64
#